data_bc8f9618ac1978dccb83f429c5190b70
#
_entry.id   bc8f9618ac1978dccb83f429c5190b70
#
_cell.length_a   1.000
_cell.length_b   1.000
_cell.length_c   1.000
_cell.angle_alpha   90.00
_cell.angle_beta   90.00
_cell.angle_gamma   90.00
#
_symmetry.space_group_name_H-M   'P 1'
#
loop_
_entity.id
_entity.type
_entity.pdbx_description
1 polymer ?
#
loop_
_entity_poly.entity_id
_entity_poly.type
_entity_poly.pdbx_seq_one_letter_code
_entity_poly.pdbx_strand_id
1 'polypeptide(L)'
;PAQMESVLLDPLLGVLAGLSPGNGYIDMTTNSPTVFRGVAEECKARGVEVLDAPVSGRPPGMTIMAGGDAETFAKYHPLFECMAGNIFHLGETGAGCITKLVTQYLGYSNYITALEGLIIGAKAGVDIGALSQVVPVSAGASRVFDNIPRSVFNGEFVSGGSLDIVAKDLHLACELARAVGAPASM
;
A
#
# COMPACT_ATOMS: atom_id res chain seq x y z
N PRO A 1 10.76 -0.46 5.54
CA PRO A 1 11.66 0.71 5.52
C PRO A 1 13.13 0.30 5.51
N ALA A 2 13.64 -0.40 6.53
CA ALA A 2 15.06 -0.74 6.66
C ALA A 2 15.67 -1.44 5.44
N GLN A 3 14.93 -2.34 4.79
CA GLN A 3 15.39 -3.01 3.57
C GLN A 3 15.55 -2.04 2.40
N MET A 4 14.64 -1.09 2.23
CA MET A 4 14.73 -0.07 1.19
C MET A 4 15.94 0.83 1.42
N GLU A 5 16.15 1.30 2.65
CA GLU A 5 17.32 2.11 3.01
C GLU A 5 18.62 1.36 2.74
N SER A 6 18.71 0.09 3.16
CA SER A 6 19.88 -0.76 2.92
C SER A 6 20.17 -0.96 1.43
N VAL A 7 19.14 -1.25 0.63
CA VAL A 7 19.30 -1.47 -0.82
C VAL A 7 19.68 -0.18 -1.54
N LEU A 8 19.16 0.97 -1.09
CA LEU A 8 19.40 2.23 -1.77
C LEU A 8 20.68 2.92 -1.31
N LEU A 9 20.92 3.00 0.01
CA LEU A 9 21.92 3.89 0.60
C LEU A 9 23.24 3.19 0.94
N ASP A 10 23.40 1.88 0.72
CA ASP A 10 24.70 1.23 0.90
C ASP A 10 25.76 1.96 0.07
N PRO A 11 26.88 2.41 0.66
CA PRO A 11 27.83 3.28 -0.02
C PRO A 11 28.60 2.59 -1.16
N LEU A 12 28.63 1.26 -1.18
CA LEU A 12 29.38 0.47 -2.17
C LEU A 12 28.46 -0.27 -3.15
N LEU A 13 27.37 -0.85 -2.64
CA LEU A 13 26.48 -1.75 -3.39
C LEU A 13 25.07 -1.18 -3.54
N GLY A 14 24.77 -0.05 -2.91
CA GLY A 14 23.45 0.57 -2.98
C GLY A 14 23.15 1.15 -4.35
N VAL A 15 21.88 1.15 -4.70
CA VAL A 15 21.41 1.67 -6.00
C VAL A 15 21.86 3.12 -6.22
N LEU A 16 21.83 3.95 -5.17
CA LEU A 16 22.23 5.35 -5.25
C LEU A 16 23.71 5.55 -5.59
N ALA A 17 24.57 4.60 -5.25
CA ALA A 17 26.00 4.65 -5.62
C ALA A 17 26.22 4.54 -7.14
N GLY A 18 25.30 3.86 -7.85
CA GLY A 18 25.34 3.71 -9.32
C GLY A 18 24.56 4.77 -10.10
N LEU A 19 23.81 5.66 -9.43
CA LEU A 19 23.00 6.67 -10.08
C LEU A 19 23.82 7.97 -10.33
N SER A 20 23.52 8.62 -11.45
CA SER A 20 24.09 9.90 -11.87
C SER A 20 23.02 11.00 -11.87
N PRO A 21 23.39 12.30 -11.82
CA PRO A 21 22.45 13.39 -11.98
C PRO A 21 21.56 13.23 -13.22
N GLY A 22 20.24 13.44 -13.06
CA GLY A 22 19.24 13.24 -14.11
C GLY A 22 18.68 11.81 -14.21
N ASN A 23 19.22 10.86 -13.46
CA ASN A 23 18.56 9.55 -13.29
C ASN A 23 17.36 9.70 -12.35
N GLY A 24 16.40 8.76 -12.43
CA GLY A 24 15.25 8.67 -11.52
C GLY A 24 15.29 7.44 -10.63
N TYR A 25 14.92 7.63 -9.38
CA TYR A 25 14.62 6.57 -8.43
C TYR A 25 13.13 6.56 -8.12
N ILE A 26 12.48 5.44 -8.38
CA ILE A 26 11.05 5.25 -8.14
C ILE A 26 10.87 4.11 -7.14
N ASP A 27 10.43 4.42 -5.92
CA ASP A 27 10.14 3.42 -4.90
C ASP A 27 8.68 2.96 -4.99
N MET A 28 8.48 1.70 -5.38
CA MET A 28 7.14 1.11 -5.48
C MET A 28 6.77 0.27 -4.25
N THR A 29 7.52 0.40 -3.16
CA THR A 29 7.31 -0.36 -1.92
C THR A 29 6.31 0.34 -0.97
N THR A 30 5.75 -0.43 -0.03
CA THR A 30 4.99 0.16 1.09
C THR A 30 5.97 0.60 2.15
N ASN A 31 6.09 1.92 2.36
CA ASN A 31 7.10 2.51 3.20
C ASN A 31 6.54 3.60 4.14
N SER A 32 7.35 3.98 5.14
CA SER A 32 7.09 5.16 5.97
C SER A 32 7.31 6.45 5.15
N PRO A 33 6.36 7.39 5.14
CA PRO A 33 6.56 8.67 4.44
C PRO A 33 7.72 9.49 5.04
N THR A 34 7.99 9.36 6.33
CA THR A 34 9.11 10.03 6.98
C THR A 34 10.45 9.47 6.53
N VAL A 35 10.58 8.15 6.52
CA VAL A 35 11.80 7.48 6.04
C VAL A 35 12.02 7.78 4.56
N PHE A 36 10.98 7.71 3.74
CA PHE A 36 11.10 7.99 2.31
C PHE A 36 11.51 9.44 2.03
N ARG A 37 10.99 10.41 2.78
CA ARG A 37 11.41 11.81 2.63
C ARG A 37 12.91 11.99 2.93
N GLY A 38 13.45 11.34 3.96
CA GLY A 38 14.89 11.34 4.23
C GLY A 38 15.70 10.79 3.06
N VAL A 39 15.29 9.67 2.51
CA VAL A 39 15.91 9.07 1.32
C VAL A 39 15.81 9.99 0.10
N ALA A 40 14.68 10.66 -0.08
CA ALA A 40 14.48 11.59 -1.19
C ALA A 40 15.44 12.79 -1.13
N GLU A 41 15.75 13.31 0.05
CA GLU A 41 16.74 14.37 0.22
C GLU A 41 18.15 13.89 -0.17
N GLU A 42 18.54 12.67 0.19
CA GLU A 42 19.83 12.09 -0.22
C GLU A 42 19.93 11.93 -1.75
N CYS A 43 18.84 11.51 -2.40
CA CYS A 43 18.77 11.40 -3.85
C CYS A 43 18.88 12.78 -4.52
N LYS A 44 18.10 13.76 -4.06
CA LYS A 44 18.10 15.14 -4.57
C LYS A 44 19.46 15.80 -4.42
N ALA A 45 20.16 15.57 -3.30
CA ALA A 45 21.52 16.10 -3.08
C ALA A 45 22.52 15.60 -4.14
N ARG A 46 22.23 14.49 -4.82
CA ARG A 46 23.01 13.94 -5.92
C ARG A 46 22.42 14.23 -7.31
N GLY A 47 21.40 15.07 -7.38
CA GLY A 47 20.72 15.39 -8.64
C GLY A 47 19.89 14.25 -9.21
N VAL A 48 19.49 13.29 -8.38
CA VAL A 48 18.63 12.17 -8.75
C VAL A 48 17.16 12.54 -8.50
N GLU A 49 16.32 12.36 -9.51
CA GLU A 49 14.87 12.57 -9.43
C GLU A 49 14.21 11.46 -8.63
N VAL A 50 13.17 11.77 -7.85
CA VAL A 50 12.60 10.81 -6.91
C VAL A 50 11.08 10.81 -6.93
N LEU A 51 10.47 9.62 -6.94
CA LEU A 51 9.05 9.40 -6.73
C LEU A 51 8.82 8.26 -5.74
N ASP A 52 7.91 8.45 -4.79
CA ASP A 52 7.27 7.36 -4.07
C ASP A 52 6.01 6.93 -4.83
N ALA A 53 5.99 5.72 -5.31
CA ALA A 53 4.94 5.21 -6.20
C ALA A 53 4.43 3.83 -5.78
N PRO A 54 4.04 3.63 -4.50
CA PRO A 54 3.54 2.35 -4.04
C PRO A 54 2.29 1.91 -4.82
N VAL A 55 2.07 0.60 -4.82
CA VAL A 55 1.08 -0.04 -5.68
C VAL A 55 0.01 -0.79 -4.91
N SER A 56 -1.15 -0.98 -5.56
CA SER A 56 -2.21 -1.88 -5.12
C SER A 56 -2.69 -2.75 -6.27
N GLY A 57 -2.89 -4.05 -6.01
CA GLY A 57 -3.25 -5.00 -7.05
C GLY A 57 -2.05 -5.52 -7.85
N ARG A 58 -2.32 -6.05 -9.04
CA ARG A 58 -1.33 -6.65 -9.96
C ARG A 58 -1.58 -6.17 -11.39
N PRO A 59 -0.55 -6.11 -12.25
CA PRO A 59 -0.73 -5.83 -13.67
C PRO A 59 -1.73 -6.80 -14.33
N PRO A 60 -2.51 -6.35 -15.33
CA PRO A 60 -2.58 -5.01 -15.89
C PRO A 60 -3.49 -4.04 -15.10
N GLY A 61 -4.26 -4.51 -14.13
CA GLY A 61 -5.22 -3.71 -13.35
C GLY A 61 -4.62 -3.07 -12.09
N MET A 62 -3.30 -2.95 -12.01
CA MET A 62 -2.61 -2.35 -10.87
C MET A 62 -2.97 -0.86 -10.73
N THR A 63 -3.00 -0.40 -9.49
CA THR A 63 -3.11 1.03 -9.17
C THR A 63 -1.76 1.53 -8.66
N ILE A 64 -1.27 2.62 -9.21
CA ILE A 64 -0.06 3.34 -8.77
C ILE A 64 -0.48 4.62 -8.05
N MET A 65 0.08 4.85 -6.89
CA MET A 65 -0.16 6.01 -6.03
C MET A 65 1.13 6.81 -5.93
N ALA A 66 1.35 7.79 -6.81
CA ALA A 66 2.62 8.52 -6.89
C ALA A 66 2.60 9.82 -6.08
N GLY A 67 3.69 10.03 -5.32
CA GLY A 67 4.04 11.29 -4.69
C GLY A 67 5.40 11.76 -5.20
N GLY A 68 5.58 13.08 -5.29
CA GLY A 68 6.79 13.72 -5.74
C GLY A 68 6.53 14.91 -6.65
N ASP A 69 7.58 15.48 -7.20
CA ASP A 69 7.49 16.63 -8.09
C ASP A 69 6.64 16.32 -9.34
N ALA A 70 5.81 17.28 -9.76
CA ALA A 70 4.88 17.11 -10.87
C ALA A 70 5.58 16.93 -12.23
N GLU A 71 6.70 17.61 -12.46
CA GLU A 71 7.47 17.47 -13.71
C GLU A 71 8.14 16.10 -13.76
N THR A 72 8.70 15.66 -12.63
CA THR A 72 9.27 14.32 -12.47
C THR A 72 8.19 13.25 -12.70
N PHE A 73 6.99 13.41 -12.10
CA PHE A 73 5.88 12.50 -12.35
C PHE A 73 5.49 12.45 -13.84
N ALA A 74 5.34 13.60 -14.49
CA ALA A 74 5.00 13.66 -15.92
C ALA A 74 6.05 12.97 -16.80
N LYS A 75 7.33 13.12 -16.47
CA LYS A 75 8.44 12.46 -17.16
C LYS A 75 8.35 10.94 -17.12
N TYR A 76 8.00 10.37 -15.95
CA TYR A 76 7.94 8.91 -15.75
C TYR A 76 6.53 8.32 -15.96
N HIS A 77 5.49 9.14 -16.20
CA HIS A 77 4.13 8.67 -16.42
C HIS A 77 4.01 7.59 -17.53
N PRO A 78 4.69 7.72 -18.69
CA PRO A 78 4.62 6.68 -19.73
C PRO A 78 5.13 5.31 -19.26
N LEU A 79 6.08 5.28 -18.31
CA LEU A 79 6.55 4.03 -17.70
C LEU A 79 5.44 3.40 -16.84
N PHE A 80 4.69 4.20 -16.11
CA PHE A 80 3.58 3.71 -15.29
C PHE A 80 2.43 3.14 -16.13
N GLU A 81 2.15 3.74 -17.29
CA GLU A 81 1.12 3.26 -18.24
C GLU A 81 1.40 1.83 -18.74
N CYS A 82 2.68 1.42 -18.80
CA CYS A 82 3.04 0.06 -19.17
C CYS A 82 2.67 -0.99 -18.12
N MET A 83 2.42 -0.59 -16.86
CA MET A 83 2.26 -1.49 -15.72
C MET A 83 0.89 -1.41 -15.06
N ALA A 84 0.20 -0.29 -15.15
CA ALA A 84 -0.97 0.00 -14.33
C ALA A 84 -2.15 0.52 -15.15
N GLY A 85 -3.35 0.10 -14.74
CA GLY A 85 -4.62 0.61 -15.29
C GLY A 85 -5.10 1.90 -14.61
N ASN A 86 -4.58 2.20 -13.41
CA ASN A 86 -4.94 3.41 -12.66
C ASN A 86 -3.66 4.07 -12.12
N ILE A 87 -3.45 5.33 -12.45
CA ILE A 87 -2.26 6.08 -12.06
C ILE A 87 -2.71 7.41 -11.47
N PHE A 88 -2.26 7.71 -10.25
CA PHE A 88 -2.62 8.93 -9.55
C PHE A 88 -1.36 9.66 -9.09
N HIS A 89 -1.27 10.96 -9.42
CA HIS A 89 -0.34 11.88 -8.77
C HIS A 89 -1.05 12.53 -7.58
N LEU A 90 -0.54 12.31 -6.38
CA LEU A 90 -1.25 12.61 -5.13
C LEU A 90 -0.65 13.79 -4.36
N GLY A 91 0.36 14.42 -4.91
CA GLY A 91 1.03 15.58 -4.34
C GLY A 91 2.53 15.36 -4.13
N GLU A 92 3.10 16.10 -3.19
CA GLU A 92 4.53 16.12 -2.89
C GLU A 92 5.09 14.77 -2.42
N THR A 93 6.41 14.68 -2.35
CA THR A 93 7.17 13.51 -1.86
C THR A 93 6.60 12.96 -0.55
N GLY A 94 6.25 11.69 -0.54
CA GLY A 94 5.62 10.97 0.56
C GLY A 94 4.09 10.87 0.48
N ALA A 95 3.44 11.56 -0.47
CA ALA A 95 1.97 11.50 -0.63
C ALA A 95 1.51 10.11 -1.09
N GLY A 96 2.29 9.44 -1.93
CA GLY A 96 2.05 8.05 -2.33
C GLY A 96 2.14 7.08 -1.14
N CYS A 97 3.20 7.19 -0.34
CA CYS A 97 3.38 6.42 0.90
C CYS A 97 2.19 6.62 1.86
N ILE A 98 1.79 7.87 2.11
CA ILE A 98 0.63 8.19 2.95
C ILE A 98 -0.63 7.52 2.42
N THR A 99 -0.93 7.70 1.14
CA THR A 99 -2.11 7.12 0.51
C THR A 99 -2.10 5.59 0.58
N LYS A 100 -0.95 4.97 0.33
CA LYS A 100 -0.79 3.52 0.47
C LYS A 100 -1.09 3.05 1.88
N LEU A 101 -0.58 3.71 2.91
CA LEU A 101 -0.84 3.35 4.31
C LEU A 101 -2.33 3.48 4.67
N VAL A 102 -3.01 4.52 4.17
CA VAL A 102 -4.47 4.68 4.35
C VAL A 102 -5.23 3.53 3.67
N THR A 103 -4.86 3.17 2.44
CA THR A 103 -5.52 2.05 1.74
C THR A 103 -5.28 0.70 2.42
N GLN A 104 -4.08 0.48 2.98
CA GLN A 104 -3.76 -0.74 3.74
C GLN A 104 -4.52 -0.80 5.07
N TYR A 105 -4.57 0.32 5.80
CA TYR A 105 -5.34 0.41 7.03
C TYR A 105 -6.81 0.05 6.79
N LEU A 106 -7.45 0.67 5.79
CA LEU A 106 -8.84 0.38 5.43
C LEU A 106 -9.02 -1.08 4.97
N GLY A 107 -8.13 -1.59 4.13
CA GLY A 107 -8.23 -2.95 3.61
C GLY A 107 -8.14 -4.01 4.70
N TYR A 108 -7.16 -3.90 5.59
CA TYR A 108 -6.98 -4.87 6.67
C TYR A 108 -8.04 -4.74 7.77
N SER A 109 -8.46 -3.51 8.10
CA SER A 109 -9.57 -3.29 9.03
C SER A 109 -10.86 -3.92 8.51
N ASN A 110 -11.18 -3.69 7.24
CA ASN A 110 -12.35 -4.28 6.60
C ASN A 110 -12.29 -5.81 6.60
N TYR A 111 -11.10 -6.39 6.40
CA TYR A 111 -10.94 -7.85 6.41
C TYR A 111 -11.24 -8.45 7.78
N ILE A 112 -10.65 -7.88 8.84
CA ILE A 112 -10.85 -8.33 10.22
C ILE A 112 -12.31 -8.17 10.61
N THR A 113 -12.89 -7.00 10.39
CA THR A 113 -14.29 -6.71 10.73
C THR A 113 -15.27 -7.60 9.96
N ALA A 114 -14.98 -7.91 8.71
CA ALA A 114 -15.79 -8.82 7.90
C ALA A 114 -15.78 -10.26 8.46
N LEU A 115 -14.60 -10.77 8.85
CA LEU A 115 -14.49 -12.09 9.49
C LEU A 115 -15.22 -12.14 10.83
N GLU A 116 -15.06 -11.12 11.67
CA GLU A 116 -15.78 -11.00 12.95
C GLU A 116 -17.30 -10.98 12.72
N GLY A 117 -17.79 -10.19 11.76
CA GLY A 117 -19.21 -10.13 11.39
C GLY A 117 -19.77 -11.48 10.94
N LEU A 118 -19.03 -12.22 10.13
CA LEU A 118 -19.41 -13.58 9.71
C LEU A 118 -19.46 -14.56 10.90
N ILE A 119 -18.49 -14.49 11.82
CA ILE A 119 -18.47 -15.30 13.04
C ILE A 119 -19.66 -14.99 13.94
N ILE A 120 -19.99 -13.70 14.12
CA ILE A 120 -21.14 -13.25 14.90
C ILE A 120 -22.43 -13.85 14.32
N GLY A 121 -22.65 -13.70 13.01
CA GLY A 121 -23.84 -14.22 12.34
C GLY A 121 -23.95 -15.75 12.43
N ALA A 122 -22.87 -16.47 12.21
CA ALA A 122 -22.82 -17.92 12.33
C ALA A 122 -23.14 -18.39 13.75
N LYS A 123 -22.55 -17.75 14.77
CA LYS A 123 -22.84 -18.08 16.18
C LYS A 123 -24.28 -17.72 16.60
N ALA A 124 -24.89 -16.73 15.94
CA ALA A 124 -26.29 -16.38 16.12
C ALA A 124 -27.27 -17.28 15.34
N GLY A 125 -26.76 -18.26 14.61
CA GLY A 125 -27.56 -19.27 13.89
C GLY A 125 -27.91 -18.90 12.45
N VAL A 126 -27.31 -17.86 11.88
CA VAL A 126 -27.50 -17.49 10.48
C VAL A 126 -26.53 -18.29 9.59
N ASP A 127 -27.03 -18.77 8.47
CA ASP A 127 -26.20 -19.49 7.49
C ASP A 127 -25.15 -18.56 6.87
N ILE A 128 -23.88 -18.99 6.86
CA ILE A 128 -22.76 -18.20 6.32
C ILE A 128 -22.91 -17.95 4.82
N GLY A 129 -23.47 -18.93 4.08
CA GLY A 129 -23.74 -18.78 2.66
C GLY A 129 -24.76 -17.68 2.39
N ALA A 130 -25.82 -17.61 3.20
CA ALA A 130 -26.82 -16.54 3.13
C ALA A 130 -26.20 -15.17 3.47
N LEU A 131 -25.37 -15.09 4.53
CA LEU A 131 -24.64 -13.84 4.88
C LEU A 131 -23.76 -13.39 3.73
N SER A 132 -23.07 -14.31 3.06
CA SER A 132 -22.18 -14.01 1.93
C SER A 132 -22.92 -13.46 0.71
N GLN A 133 -24.22 -13.71 0.59
CA GLN A 133 -25.06 -13.14 -0.47
C GLN A 133 -25.66 -11.78 -0.09
N VAL A 134 -26.00 -11.59 1.17
CA VAL A 134 -26.66 -10.36 1.65
C VAL A 134 -25.66 -9.23 1.86
N VAL A 135 -24.49 -9.49 2.46
CA VAL A 135 -23.52 -8.44 2.80
C VAL A 135 -23.04 -7.64 1.57
N PRO A 136 -22.71 -8.27 0.40
CA PRO A 136 -22.27 -7.50 -0.77
C PRO A 136 -23.29 -6.49 -1.33
N VAL A 137 -24.58 -6.67 -1.05
CA VAL A 137 -25.66 -5.77 -1.49
C VAL A 137 -26.21 -4.89 -0.37
N SER A 138 -25.52 -4.84 0.74
CA SER A 138 -25.90 -4.07 1.94
C SER A 138 -24.83 -3.03 2.31
N ALA A 139 -25.10 -2.26 3.37
CA ALA A 139 -24.14 -1.27 3.91
C ALA A 139 -22.82 -1.87 4.42
N GLY A 140 -22.77 -3.18 4.66
CA GLY A 140 -21.55 -3.91 5.04
C GLY A 140 -20.64 -4.29 3.86
N ALA A 141 -20.99 -3.92 2.64
CA ALA A 141 -20.23 -4.28 1.44
C ALA A 141 -18.81 -3.72 1.46
N SER A 142 -17.86 -4.52 1.05
CA SER A 142 -16.49 -4.08 0.76
C SER A 142 -15.84 -5.01 -0.26
N ARG A 143 -14.92 -4.47 -1.08
CA ARG A 143 -14.14 -5.28 -2.03
C ARG A 143 -13.37 -6.41 -1.34
N VAL A 144 -13.01 -6.20 -0.08
CA VAL A 144 -12.31 -7.21 0.73
C VAL A 144 -13.26 -8.34 1.11
N PHE A 145 -14.51 -8.00 1.51
CA PHE A 145 -15.54 -8.99 1.82
C PHE A 145 -15.81 -9.92 0.64
N ASP A 146 -15.88 -9.38 -0.59
CA ASP A 146 -16.15 -10.16 -1.81
C ASP A 146 -15.12 -11.28 -2.08
N ASN A 147 -13.91 -11.15 -1.52
CA ASN A 147 -12.85 -12.14 -1.66
C ASN A 147 -12.86 -13.22 -0.55
N ILE A 148 -13.54 -13.00 0.58
CA ILE A 148 -13.56 -13.93 1.72
C ILE A 148 -14.08 -15.32 1.34
N PRO A 149 -15.21 -15.47 0.60
CA PRO A 149 -15.68 -16.79 0.22
C PRO A 149 -14.66 -17.63 -0.54
N ARG A 150 -13.86 -16.97 -1.39
CA ARG A 150 -12.83 -17.61 -2.22
C ARG A 150 -11.55 -17.94 -1.45
N SER A 151 -11.20 -17.14 -0.44
CA SER A 151 -9.94 -17.29 0.29
C SER A 151 -10.06 -18.04 1.60
N VAL A 152 -11.26 -18.10 2.19
CA VAL A 152 -11.48 -18.68 3.52
C VAL A 152 -12.41 -19.89 3.49
N PHE A 153 -13.55 -19.82 2.77
CA PHE A 153 -14.56 -20.90 2.85
C PHE A 153 -14.15 -22.18 2.13
N ASN A 154 -13.19 -22.13 1.21
CA ASN A 154 -12.65 -23.33 0.56
C ASN A 154 -11.69 -24.12 1.48
N GLY A 155 -11.35 -23.61 2.65
CA GLY A 155 -10.43 -24.25 3.61
C GLY A 155 -8.95 -24.22 3.21
N GLU A 156 -8.61 -23.60 2.09
CA GLU A 156 -7.22 -23.53 1.62
C GLU A 156 -6.42 -22.41 2.28
N PHE A 157 -7.10 -21.38 2.78
CA PHE A 157 -6.52 -20.20 3.44
C PHE A 157 -5.38 -19.54 2.64
N VAL A 158 -5.47 -19.59 1.31
CA VAL A 158 -4.48 -19.00 0.43
C VAL A 158 -4.61 -17.48 0.46
N SER A 159 -3.68 -16.82 1.13
CA SER A 159 -3.60 -15.37 1.16
C SER A 159 -2.54 -14.86 0.18
N GLY A 160 -2.79 -13.69 -0.40
CA GLY A 160 -1.82 -13.03 -1.29
C GLY A 160 -0.64 -12.37 -0.60
N GLY A 161 -0.52 -12.46 0.74
CA GLY A 161 0.53 -11.85 1.56
C GLY A 161 0.68 -12.53 2.92
N SER A 162 1.87 -12.42 3.51
CA SER A 162 2.14 -12.94 4.86
C SER A 162 1.55 -12.03 5.94
N LEU A 163 1.30 -12.59 7.12
CA LEU A 163 0.88 -11.81 8.30
C LEU A 163 1.93 -10.78 8.72
N ASP A 164 3.23 -11.05 8.48
CA ASP A 164 4.30 -10.09 8.77
C ASP A 164 4.18 -8.82 7.94
N ILE A 165 3.77 -8.94 6.65
CA ILE A 165 3.50 -7.79 5.78
C ILE A 165 2.30 -7.01 6.31
N VAL A 166 1.22 -7.68 6.69
CA VAL A 166 0.02 -7.05 7.26
C VAL A 166 0.37 -6.31 8.54
N ALA A 167 1.08 -6.95 9.47
CA ALA A 167 1.50 -6.36 10.73
C ALA A 167 2.40 -5.14 10.51
N LYS A 168 3.37 -5.23 9.59
CA LYS A 168 4.24 -4.11 9.22
C LYS A 168 3.43 -2.93 8.67
N ASP A 169 2.53 -3.17 7.72
CA ASP A 169 1.75 -2.10 7.08
C ASP A 169 0.82 -1.40 8.07
N LEU A 170 0.14 -2.16 8.95
CA LEU A 170 -0.69 -1.61 10.02
C LEU A 170 0.14 -0.82 11.04
N HIS A 171 1.32 -1.32 11.41
CA HIS A 171 2.22 -0.60 12.31
C HIS A 171 2.60 0.76 11.73
N LEU A 172 3.02 0.81 10.46
CA LEU A 172 3.35 2.06 9.76
C LEU A 172 2.14 3.01 9.66
N ALA A 173 0.94 2.47 9.42
CA ALA A 173 -0.28 3.28 9.38
C ALA A 173 -0.61 3.88 10.75
N CYS A 174 -0.45 3.12 11.85
CA CYS A 174 -0.64 3.60 13.21
C CYS A 174 0.44 4.62 13.62
N GLU A 175 1.68 4.46 13.18
CA GLU A 175 2.74 5.47 13.38
C GLU A 175 2.39 6.77 12.67
N LEU A 176 1.94 6.70 11.41
CA LEU A 176 1.47 7.86 10.66
C LEU A 176 0.31 8.56 11.38
N ALA A 177 -0.69 7.81 11.83
CA ALA A 177 -1.82 8.37 12.56
C ALA A 177 -1.40 9.12 13.82
N ARG A 178 -0.49 8.54 14.63
CA ARG A 178 0.08 9.23 15.81
C ARG A 178 0.82 10.51 15.43
N ALA A 179 1.62 10.46 14.36
CA ALA A 179 2.40 11.61 13.91
C ALA A 179 1.54 12.81 13.47
N VAL A 180 0.32 12.56 12.96
CA VAL A 180 -0.63 13.59 12.54
C VAL A 180 -1.74 13.86 13.58
N GLY A 181 -1.68 13.24 14.76
CA GLY A 181 -2.66 13.42 15.82
C GLY A 181 -4.05 12.82 15.50
N ALA A 182 -4.13 11.87 14.59
CA ALA A 182 -5.37 11.18 14.25
C ALA A 182 -5.56 9.91 15.11
N PRO A 183 -6.80 9.55 15.52
CA PRO A 183 -7.06 8.29 16.19
C PRO A 183 -6.88 7.12 15.22
N ALA A 184 -6.21 6.06 15.69
CA ALA A 184 -6.18 4.76 15.04
C ALA A 184 -6.41 3.72 16.12
N SER A 185 -7.58 3.07 16.10
CA SER A 185 -8.06 2.19 17.18
C SER A 185 -7.87 0.69 16.89
N MET A 186 -7.13 0.36 15.83
CA MET A 186 -6.81 -1.01 15.45
C MET A 186 -5.50 -1.45 16.07
#